data_3682b75ac8bad874afb277a906fbc5f8
#
_entry.id   3682b75ac8bad874afb277a906fbc5f8
#
_cell.length_a   1.000
_cell.length_b   1.000
_cell.length_c   1.000
_cell.angle_alpha   90.00
_cell.angle_beta   90.00
_cell.angle_gamma   90.00
#
_symmetry.space_group_name_H-M   'P 1'
#
loop_
_entity.id
_entity.type
_entity.pdbx_description
1 polymer ?
#
loop_
_entity_poly.entity_id
_entity_poly.type
_entity_poly.pdbx_seq_one_letter_code
_entity_poly.pdbx_strand_id
1 'polypeptide(L)'
;MTYNTDMLSKRKKIVIIVVSSVVFALSMAVAIPFIVLGVRTANIKNDYAYLKEDTTYSTKVETEGVELVTQHISCGYASIEMLSTYYGNKVSEDDLDSKNGGRITTSSSNGFLKEVNASIPSKTFVKHSYLKNDQLLKDIHDSLSNDNPVAIEWAAKYEGEWTLHFSVITGLDLSSDIVTIYNPYGYIENIKVDEFISRSTFAAYEKMPLFLSFGFAYGAFEKNTIFFAI
;
A
#
# COMPACT_ATOMS: atom_id res chain seq x y z
N MET A 1 -61.13 -26.40 -16.84
CA MET A 1 -59.72 -26.88 -16.76
C MET A 1 -58.66 -25.79 -17.05
N THR A 2 -59.01 -24.52 -17.17
CA THR A 2 -58.14 -23.36 -17.54
C THR A 2 -57.42 -22.67 -16.37
N TYR A 3 -57.87 -22.91 -15.15
CA TYR A 3 -57.31 -22.20 -13.95
C TYR A 3 -55.92 -22.67 -13.55
N ASN A 4 -55.47 -23.85 -13.93
CA ASN A 4 -54.22 -24.45 -13.51
C ASN A 4 -53.00 -24.02 -14.39
N THR A 5 -53.26 -23.65 -15.62
CA THR A 5 -52.22 -23.25 -16.58
C THR A 5 -51.74 -21.82 -16.34
N ASP A 6 -52.62 -20.90 -15.92
CA ASP A 6 -52.26 -19.51 -15.62
C ASP A 6 -51.45 -19.34 -14.35
N MET A 7 -51.74 -20.18 -13.33
CA MET A 7 -51.01 -20.18 -12.06
C MET A 7 -49.59 -20.74 -12.23
N LEU A 8 -49.44 -21.80 -13.04
CA LEU A 8 -48.13 -22.35 -13.43
C LEU A 8 -47.30 -21.38 -14.25
N SER A 9 -47.94 -20.61 -15.15
CA SER A 9 -47.30 -19.56 -15.95
C SER A 9 -46.79 -18.39 -15.07
N LYS A 10 -47.60 -17.94 -14.09
CA LYS A 10 -47.22 -16.91 -13.13
C LYS A 10 -46.04 -17.35 -12.22
N ARG A 11 -46.07 -18.59 -11.71
CA ARG A 11 -44.97 -19.13 -10.90
C ARG A 11 -43.66 -19.23 -11.68
N LYS A 12 -43.72 -19.71 -12.93
CA LYS A 12 -42.53 -19.77 -13.82
C LYS A 12 -41.94 -18.35 -14.05
N LYS A 13 -42.79 -17.35 -14.32
CA LYS A 13 -42.34 -15.95 -14.48
C LYS A 13 -41.67 -15.42 -13.21
N ILE A 14 -42.26 -15.65 -12.02
CA ILE A 14 -41.67 -15.24 -10.75
C ILE A 14 -40.31 -15.93 -10.51
N VAL A 15 -40.20 -17.22 -10.76
CA VAL A 15 -38.93 -17.96 -10.63
C VAL A 15 -37.88 -17.40 -11.57
N ILE A 16 -38.22 -17.13 -12.84
CA ILE A 16 -37.31 -16.54 -13.81
C ILE A 16 -36.83 -15.15 -13.34
N ILE A 17 -37.75 -14.30 -12.86
CA ILE A 17 -37.38 -12.96 -12.35
C ILE A 17 -36.43 -13.08 -11.15
N VAL A 18 -36.77 -13.94 -10.19
CA VAL A 18 -35.92 -14.13 -8.98
C VAL A 18 -34.55 -14.65 -9.37
N VAL A 19 -34.47 -15.70 -10.22
CA VAL A 19 -33.18 -16.25 -10.66
C VAL A 19 -32.37 -15.20 -11.44
N SER A 20 -33.01 -14.48 -12.37
CA SER A 20 -32.32 -13.40 -13.12
C SER A 20 -31.83 -12.29 -12.21
N SER A 21 -32.60 -11.90 -11.21
CA SER A 21 -32.20 -10.87 -10.23
C SER A 21 -31.00 -11.32 -9.38
N VAL A 22 -31.00 -12.58 -8.95
CA VAL A 22 -29.87 -13.16 -8.19
C VAL A 22 -28.61 -13.24 -9.05
N VAL A 23 -28.74 -13.73 -10.30
CA VAL A 23 -27.60 -13.79 -11.24
C VAL A 23 -27.07 -12.38 -11.53
N PHE A 24 -27.96 -11.41 -11.76
CA PHE A 24 -27.55 -10.02 -11.97
C PHE A 24 -26.84 -9.44 -10.74
N ALA A 25 -27.37 -9.65 -9.53
CA ALA A 25 -26.73 -9.18 -8.30
C ALA A 25 -25.33 -9.80 -8.08
N LEU A 26 -25.20 -11.11 -8.36
CA LEU A 26 -23.89 -11.78 -8.29
C LEU A 26 -22.92 -11.26 -9.34
N SER A 27 -23.38 -11.02 -10.57
CA SER A 27 -22.56 -10.45 -11.63
C SER A 27 -22.08 -9.03 -11.29
N MET A 28 -22.97 -8.21 -10.71
CA MET A 28 -22.62 -6.87 -10.25
C MET A 28 -21.64 -6.91 -9.07
N ALA A 29 -21.81 -7.83 -8.12
CA ALA A 29 -20.89 -8.00 -7.00
C ALA A 29 -19.46 -8.34 -7.45
N VAL A 30 -19.32 -9.01 -8.59
CA VAL A 30 -18.01 -9.29 -9.21
C VAL A 30 -17.53 -8.11 -10.05
N ALA A 31 -18.38 -7.47 -10.84
CA ALA A 31 -17.98 -6.43 -11.79
C ALA A 31 -17.62 -5.10 -11.10
N ILE A 32 -18.35 -4.71 -10.05
CA ILE A 32 -18.13 -3.43 -9.35
C ILE A 32 -16.70 -3.30 -8.81
N PRO A 33 -16.11 -4.30 -8.12
CA PRO A 33 -14.73 -4.22 -7.66
C PRO A 33 -13.73 -3.93 -8.78
N PHE A 34 -13.87 -4.58 -9.94
CA PHE A 34 -12.99 -4.33 -11.08
C PHE A 34 -13.18 -2.94 -11.70
N ILE A 35 -14.40 -2.43 -11.75
CA ILE A 35 -14.68 -1.06 -12.20
C ILE A 35 -14.04 -0.07 -11.25
N VAL A 36 -14.23 -0.25 -9.93
CA VAL A 36 -13.64 0.63 -8.90
C VAL A 36 -12.11 0.59 -8.96
N LEU A 37 -11.52 -0.61 -9.10
CA LEU A 37 -10.09 -0.76 -9.28
C LEU A 37 -9.61 -0.03 -10.53
N GLY A 38 -10.26 -0.25 -11.68
CA GLY A 38 -9.95 0.41 -12.95
C GLY A 38 -10.02 1.94 -12.83
N VAL A 39 -11.03 2.49 -12.16
CA VAL A 39 -11.14 3.94 -11.93
C VAL A 39 -10.03 4.44 -10.99
N ARG A 40 -9.70 3.70 -9.94
CA ARG A 40 -8.64 4.07 -9.00
C ARG A 40 -7.24 4.03 -9.62
N THR A 41 -7.00 3.11 -10.55
CA THR A 41 -5.70 2.95 -11.22
C THR A 41 -5.57 3.77 -12.51
N ALA A 42 -6.66 4.03 -13.25
CA ALA A 42 -6.65 4.80 -14.50
C ALA A 42 -6.31 6.30 -14.32
N ASN A 43 -6.40 6.83 -13.12
CA ASN A 43 -6.15 8.24 -12.82
C ASN A 43 -4.75 8.48 -12.23
N ILE A 44 -3.74 7.73 -12.66
CA ILE A 44 -2.35 8.09 -12.37
C ILE A 44 -2.03 9.30 -13.24
N LYS A 45 -2.23 10.48 -12.65
CA LYS A 45 -1.92 11.74 -13.28
C LYS A 45 -0.47 12.07 -12.94
N ASN A 46 0.23 12.61 -13.91
CA ASN A 46 1.51 13.29 -13.67
C ASN A 46 1.22 14.67 -13.04
N ASP A 47 0.56 14.67 -11.88
CA ASP A 47 0.19 15.85 -11.11
C ASP A 47 1.35 16.38 -10.24
N TYR A 48 2.49 15.70 -10.27
CA TYR A 48 3.71 16.03 -9.53
C TYR A 48 4.84 16.61 -10.39
N ALA A 49 4.69 16.69 -11.72
CA ALA A 49 5.77 17.11 -12.62
C ALA A 49 6.35 18.48 -12.27
N TYR A 50 5.50 19.40 -11.79
CA TYR A 50 5.93 20.74 -11.38
C TYR A 50 6.90 20.73 -10.19
N LEU A 51 6.92 19.69 -9.38
CA LEU A 51 7.84 19.57 -8.24
C LEU A 51 9.30 19.44 -8.68
N LYS A 52 9.54 18.96 -9.92
CA LYS A 52 10.89 18.84 -10.49
C LYS A 52 11.53 20.20 -10.78
N GLU A 53 10.70 21.24 -10.95
CA GLU A 53 11.10 22.61 -11.20
C GLU A 53 10.97 23.50 -9.95
N ASP A 54 10.36 22.99 -8.90
CA ASP A 54 10.21 23.68 -7.62
C ASP A 54 11.53 23.69 -6.86
N THR A 55 12.03 24.86 -6.50
CA THR A 55 13.34 25.03 -5.85
C THR A 55 13.45 24.34 -4.48
N THR A 56 12.34 24.11 -3.81
CA THR A 56 12.31 23.40 -2.52
C THR A 56 12.37 21.90 -2.76
N TYR A 57 11.45 21.38 -3.59
CA TYR A 57 11.24 19.93 -3.72
C TYR A 57 12.16 19.25 -4.74
N SER A 58 12.80 20.00 -5.67
CA SER A 58 13.80 19.45 -6.60
C SER A 58 15.15 19.13 -5.94
N THR A 59 15.38 19.60 -4.72
CA THR A 59 16.61 19.32 -3.97
C THR A 59 16.65 17.85 -3.54
N LYS A 60 17.77 17.17 -3.76
CA LYS A 60 17.99 15.81 -3.23
C LYS A 60 17.95 15.84 -1.70
N VAL A 61 17.16 14.96 -1.14
CA VAL A 61 17.09 14.69 0.30
C VAL A 61 17.36 13.21 0.57
N GLU A 62 18.13 12.93 1.62
CA GLU A 62 18.53 11.56 1.96
C GLU A 62 18.76 11.46 3.48
N THR A 63 18.25 10.42 4.07
CA THR A 63 18.50 10.05 5.47
C THR A 63 19.58 8.98 5.50
N GLU A 64 20.71 9.31 6.10
CA GLU A 64 21.84 8.38 6.27
C GLU A 64 21.71 7.55 7.55
N GLY A 65 22.39 6.41 7.62
CA GLY A 65 22.46 5.59 8.83
C GLY A 65 21.31 4.60 9.04
N VAL A 66 20.38 4.49 8.10
CA VAL A 66 19.42 3.38 8.07
C VAL A 66 20.16 2.11 7.66
N GLU A 67 20.05 1.05 8.43
CA GLU A 67 20.63 -0.26 8.15
C GLU A 67 19.59 -1.16 7.45
N LEU A 68 19.95 -1.76 6.31
CA LEU A 68 19.05 -2.67 5.59
C LEU A 68 18.86 -3.97 6.38
N VAL A 69 17.61 -4.31 6.67
CA VAL A 69 17.23 -5.58 7.27
C VAL A 69 16.55 -6.46 6.21
N THR A 70 17.06 -7.67 6.03
CA THR A 70 16.42 -8.69 5.20
C THR A 70 15.37 -9.43 6.02
N GLN A 71 14.12 -9.38 5.61
CA GLN A 71 13.02 -10.04 6.33
C GLN A 71 13.24 -11.57 6.43
N HIS A 72 12.88 -12.13 7.56
CA HIS A 72 12.75 -13.58 7.75
C HIS A 72 11.39 -13.96 8.35
N ILE A 73 10.65 -13.00 8.90
CA ILE A 73 9.28 -13.17 9.41
C ILE A 73 8.30 -12.40 8.56
N SER A 74 8.44 -11.05 8.49
CA SER A 74 7.55 -10.22 7.69
C SER A 74 8.17 -8.89 7.27
N CYS A 75 7.77 -8.40 6.11
CA CYS A 75 8.21 -7.09 5.60
C CYS A 75 7.88 -5.94 6.56
N GLY A 76 6.74 -6.01 7.23
CA GLY A 76 6.36 -4.98 8.20
C GLY A 76 7.23 -5.00 9.45
N TYR A 77 7.59 -6.18 9.95
CA TYR A 77 8.51 -6.29 11.11
C TYR A 77 9.92 -5.85 10.75
N ALA A 78 10.46 -6.30 9.61
CA ALA A 78 11.77 -5.86 9.13
C ALA A 78 11.83 -4.35 8.90
N SER A 79 10.78 -3.74 8.36
CA SER A 79 10.69 -2.28 8.22
C SER A 79 10.68 -1.56 9.57
N ILE A 80 10.01 -2.12 10.58
CA ILE A 80 10.03 -1.58 11.95
C ILE A 80 11.41 -1.75 12.59
N GLU A 81 12.09 -2.87 12.36
CA GLU A 81 13.45 -3.09 12.85
C GLU A 81 14.42 -2.06 12.26
N MET A 82 14.36 -1.79 10.93
CA MET A 82 15.17 -0.73 10.29
C MET A 82 14.94 0.63 10.96
N LEU A 83 13.66 1.03 11.13
CA LEU A 83 13.32 2.29 11.79
C LEU A 83 13.71 2.30 13.27
N SER A 84 13.52 1.19 13.98
CA SER A 84 13.86 1.05 15.40
C SER A 84 15.37 1.24 15.62
N THR A 85 16.18 0.57 14.82
CA THR A 85 17.66 0.69 14.87
C THR A 85 18.08 2.12 14.55
N TYR A 86 17.52 2.72 13.51
CA TYR A 86 17.81 4.10 13.13
C TYR A 86 17.53 5.10 14.27
N TYR A 87 16.41 4.96 15.00
CA TYR A 87 16.08 5.83 16.14
C TYR A 87 16.70 5.39 17.46
N GLY A 88 17.69 4.49 17.44
CA GLY A 88 18.45 4.06 18.61
C GLY A 88 17.72 3.08 19.53
N ASN A 89 16.60 2.52 19.07
CA ASN A 89 15.94 1.41 19.75
C ASN A 89 16.48 0.09 19.22
N LYS A 90 16.34 -1.03 19.69
CA LYS A 90 16.90 -2.30 19.18
C LYS A 90 15.82 -3.39 19.13
N VAL A 91 14.66 -3.04 18.57
CA VAL A 91 13.57 -4.00 18.42
C VAL A 91 13.77 -4.76 17.12
N SER A 92 13.94 -6.08 17.20
CA SER A 92 14.12 -6.98 16.03
C SER A 92 12.79 -7.61 15.59
N GLU A 93 12.81 -8.27 14.41
CA GLU A 93 11.69 -9.10 13.96
C GLU A 93 11.33 -10.19 14.98
N ASP A 94 12.34 -10.84 15.59
CA ASP A 94 12.14 -11.90 16.60
C ASP A 94 11.48 -11.36 17.86
N ASP A 95 11.86 -10.14 18.29
CA ASP A 95 11.21 -9.48 19.44
C ASP A 95 9.74 -9.20 19.16
N LEU A 96 9.42 -8.71 17.95
CA LEU A 96 8.06 -8.43 17.53
C LEU A 96 7.23 -9.70 17.41
N ASP A 97 7.78 -10.76 16.85
CA ASP A 97 7.11 -12.05 16.74
C ASP A 97 6.82 -12.66 18.10
N SER A 98 7.82 -12.70 18.97
CA SER A 98 7.71 -13.20 20.34
C SER A 98 6.68 -12.42 21.15
N LYS A 99 6.73 -11.07 21.10
CA LYS A 99 5.76 -10.18 21.74
C LYS A 99 4.32 -10.43 21.28
N ASN A 100 4.14 -10.72 20.02
CA ASN A 100 2.83 -10.93 19.40
C ASN A 100 2.40 -12.40 19.37
N GLY A 101 3.16 -13.31 19.95
CA GLY A 101 2.84 -14.75 20.04
C GLY A 101 2.75 -15.43 18.67
N GLY A 102 3.66 -15.09 17.75
CA GLY A 102 3.73 -15.63 16.40
C GLY A 102 2.68 -15.06 15.43
N ARG A 103 2.03 -13.95 15.78
CA ARG A 103 1.02 -13.31 14.92
C ARG A 103 1.61 -12.12 14.20
N ILE A 104 1.47 -12.07 12.88
CA ILE A 104 1.87 -10.90 12.09
C ILE A 104 0.84 -9.77 12.31
N THR A 105 1.20 -8.79 13.14
CA THR A 105 0.34 -7.63 13.46
C THR A 105 0.40 -6.54 12.41
N THR A 106 1.41 -6.55 11.55
CA THR A 106 1.63 -5.58 10.46
C THR A 106 0.97 -5.98 9.14
N SER A 107 0.00 -6.89 9.16
CA SER A 107 -0.77 -7.29 7.97
C SER A 107 -1.73 -6.20 7.46
N SER A 108 -1.81 -5.07 8.13
CA SER A 108 -2.60 -3.89 7.74
C SER A 108 -1.86 -2.61 8.10
N SER A 109 -2.18 -1.53 7.39
CA SER A 109 -1.62 -0.20 7.63
C SER A 109 -1.84 0.30 9.06
N ASN A 110 -3.03 0.06 9.64
CA ASN A 110 -3.30 0.41 11.03
C ASN A 110 -2.54 -0.47 12.03
N GLY A 111 -2.35 -1.74 11.71
CA GLY A 111 -1.52 -2.66 12.51
C GLY A 111 -0.06 -2.21 12.51
N PHE A 112 0.48 -1.85 11.34
CA PHE A 112 1.83 -1.29 11.22
C PHE A 112 1.99 -0.01 12.07
N LEU A 113 1.07 0.96 11.94
CA LEU A 113 1.12 2.20 12.72
C LEU A 113 1.14 1.95 14.23
N LYS A 114 0.28 1.04 14.70
CA LYS A 114 0.23 0.66 16.12
C LYS A 114 1.54 0.04 16.57
N GLU A 115 2.11 -0.87 15.76
CA GLU A 115 3.31 -1.61 16.14
C GLU A 115 4.55 -0.71 16.11
N VAL A 116 4.72 0.16 15.09
CA VAL A 116 5.87 1.08 15.01
C VAL A 116 5.87 2.08 16.18
N ASN A 117 4.71 2.62 16.54
CA ASN A 117 4.60 3.51 17.72
C ASN A 117 4.90 2.79 19.04
N ALA A 118 4.55 1.52 19.17
CA ALA A 118 4.86 0.73 20.36
C ALA A 118 6.34 0.33 20.42
N SER A 119 7.02 0.23 19.28
CA SER A 119 8.42 -0.19 19.15
C SER A 119 9.41 0.97 19.27
N ILE A 120 8.98 2.19 18.97
CA ILE A 120 9.82 3.39 18.95
C ILE A 120 9.15 4.48 19.83
N PRO A 121 9.12 4.32 21.15
CA PRO A 121 8.39 5.23 22.05
C PRO A 121 8.99 6.64 22.13
N SER A 122 10.20 6.84 21.62
CA SER A 122 10.87 8.15 21.52
C SER A 122 10.32 9.03 20.40
N LYS A 123 9.51 8.48 19.50
CA LYS A 123 8.93 9.16 18.35
C LYS A 123 7.41 8.92 18.29
N THR A 124 6.71 9.83 17.64
CA THR A 124 5.30 9.65 17.30
C THR A 124 5.19 9.46 15.79
N PHE A 125 4.81 8.27 15.36
CA PHE A 125 4.54 8.01 13.95
C PHE A 125 3.11 8.34 13.62
N VAL A 126 2.93 8.99 12.48
CA VAL A 126 1.63 9.26 11.87
C VAL A 126 1.49 8.48 10.56
N LYS A 127 0.25 8.24 10.16
CA LYS A 127 -0.08 7.61 8.87
C LYS A 127 -0.82 8.61 8.00
N HIS A 128 -0.33 8.82 6.79
CA HIS A 128 -1.06 9.51 5.73
C HIS A 128 -1.42 8.51 4.63
N SER A 129 -2.69 8.47 4.24
CA SER A 129 -3.22 7.52 3.25
C SER A 129 -4.04 8.24 2.20
N TYR A 130 -4.20 7.59 1.03
CA TYR A 130 -4.95 8.12 -0.12
C TYR A 130 -4.44 9.48 -0.60
N LEU A 131 -3.17 9.78 -0.37
CA LEU A 131 -2.55 11.03 -0.80
C LEU A 131 -2.64 11.18 -2.32
N LYS A 132 -2.71 12.43 -2.80
CA LYS A 132 -2.38 12.76 -4.18
C LYS A 132 -0.89 12.50 -4.40
N ASN A 133 -0.48 12.25 -5.65
CA ASN A 133 0.91 11.91 -5.91
C ASN A 133 1.87 13.06 -5.56
N ASP A 134 1.50 14.30 -5.85
CA ASP A 134 2.29 15.48 -5.46
C ASP A 134 2.40 15.61 -3.93
N GLN A 135 1.31 15.38 -3.19
CA GLN A 135 1.33 15.44 -1.73
C GLN A 135 2.16 14.30 -1.12
N LEU A 136 2.08 13.10 -1.70
CA LEU A 136 2.91 11.97 -1.30
C LEU A 136 4.40 12.31 -1.38
N LEU A 137 4.83 12.87 -2.52
CA LEU A 137 6.23 13.24 -2.74
C LEU A 137 6.68 14.40 -1.84
N LYS A 138 5.80 15.36 -1.57
CA LYS A 138 6.08 16.45 -0.62
C LYS A 138 6.24 15.92 0.80
N ASP A 139 5.31 15.09 1.27
CA ASP A 139 5.38 14.54 2.63
C ASP A 139 6.64 13.68 2.82
N ILE A 140 7.05 12.93 1.78
CA ILE A 140 8.31 12.16 1.79
C ILE A 140 9.50 13.12 1.84
N HIS A 141 9.55 14.14 0.96
CA HIS A 141 10.63 15.11 0.93
C HIS A 141 10.78 15.84 2.27
N ASP A 142 9.67 16.32 2.83
CA ASP A 142 9.65 17.07 4.08
C ASP A 142 10.11 16.19 5.26
N SER A 143 9.69 14.93 5.30
CA SER A 143 10.13 13.97 6.31
C SER A 143 11.64 13.70 6.23
N LEU A 144 12.15 13.38 5.03
CA LEU A 144 13.58 13.12 4.81
C LEU A 144 14.44 14.36 5.06
N SER A 145 13.95 15.57 4.71
CA SER A 145 14.62 16.85 5.01
C SER A 145 14.80 17.12 6.50
N ASN A 146 13.96 16.49 7.34
CA ASN A 146 14.04 16.53 8.78
C ASN A 146 14.72 15.28 9.38
N ASP A 147 15.49 14.56 8.53
CA ASP A 147 16.21 13.34 8.92
C ASP A 147 15.31 12.25 9.52
N ASN A 148 14.09 12.11 8.97
CA ASN A 148 13.14 11.08 9.34
C ASN A 148 12.86 10.16 8.14
N PRO A 149 13.35 8.90 8.14
CA PRO A 149 13.02 7.94 7.11
C PRO A 149 11.53 7.60 7.13
N VAL A 150 10.99 7.24 5.96
CA VAL A 150 9.56 7.05 5.73
C VAL A 150 9.26 5.60 5.43
N ALA A 151 8.42 4.94 6.21
CA ALA A 151 7.89 3.65 5.80
C ALA A 151 6.76 3.83 4.79
N ILE A 152 6.65 2.91 3.86
CA ILE A 152 5.62 2.89 2.81
C ILE A 152 4.97 1.52 2.71
N GLU A 153 3.64 1.53 2.49
CA GLU A 153 2.88 0.36 2.06
C GLU A 153 2.67 0.45 0.54
N TRP A 154 3.18 -0.50 -0.22
CA TRP A 154 3.23 -0.42 -1.67
C TRP A 154 3.26 -1.80 -2.35
N ALA A 155 3.28 -1.83 -3.69
CA ALA A 155 3.50 -3.04 -4.46
C ALA A 155 5.00 -3.33 -4.60
N ALA A 156 5.46 -4.46 -4.11
CA ALA A 156 6.78 -4.97 -4.39
C ALA A 156 6.73 -6.31 -5.12
N LYS A 157 7.82 -6.65 -5.81
CA LYS A 157 7.91 -7.87 -6.60
C LYS A 157 8.83 -8.87 -5.90
N TYR A 158 8.31 -10.06 -5.62
CA TYR A 158 9.08 -11.16 -5.06
C TYR A 158 8.97 -12.38 -5.98
N GLU A 159 10.11 -12.93 -6.42
CA GLU A 159 10.16 -14.07 -7.33
C GLU A 159 9.27 -13.96 -8.58
N GLY A 160 9.11 -12.73 -9.07
CA GLY A 160 8.28 -12.45 -10.24
C GLY A 160 6.81 -12.13 -9.94
N GLU A 161 6.34 -12.36 -8.72
CA GLU A 161 4.97 -12.12 -8.30
C GLU A 161 4.84 -10.78 -7.54
N TRP A 162 3.75 -10.05 -7.80
CA TRP A 162 3.43 -8.84 -7.06
C TRP A 162 2.83 -9.15 -5.69
N THR A 163 3.30 -8.45 -4.67
CA THR A 163 2.83 -8.57 -3.29
C THR A 163 2.57 -7.21 -2.68
N LEU A 164 1.63 -7.17 -1.73
CA LEU A 164 1.52 -6.05 -0.81
C LEU A 164 2.70 -6.08 0.15
N HIS A 165 3.41 -4.96 0.30
CA HIS A 165 4.71 -4.95 0.95
C HIS A 165 4.95 -3.66 1.73
N PHE A 166 5.74 -3.75 2.78
CA PHE A 166 6.30 -2.60 3.49
C PHE A 166 7.77 -2.46 3.15
N SER A 167 8.24 -1.22 3.04
CA SER A 167 9.65 -0.87 2.84
C SER A 167 9.95 0.48 3.48
N VAL A 168 11.22 0.88 3.55
CA VAL A 168 11.65 2.17 4.10
C VAL A 168 12.27 3.03 3.01
N ILE A 169 11.70 4.21 2.77
CA ILE A 169 12.25 5.23 1.88
C ILE A 169 13.30 6.00 2.65
N THR A 170 14.49 6.09 2.09
CA THR A 170 15.64 6.80 2.67
C THR A 170 16.11 7.95 1.81
N GLY A 171 15.67 8.05 0.54
CA GLY A 171 16.10 9.11 -0.36
C GLY A 171 15.06 9.48 -1.41
N LEU A 172 15.04 10.76 -1.76
CA LEU A 172 14.24 11.31 -2.85
C LEU A 172 15.06 12.39 -3.58
N ASP A 173 15.20 12.22 -4.88
CA ASP A 173 15.81 13.19 -5.78
C ASP A 173 14.88 13.40 -6.99
N LEU A 174 14.04 14.43 -6.93
CA LEU A 174 13.11 14.73 -8.00
C LEU A 174 13.80 15.29 -9.24
N SER A 175 14.97 15.92 -9.09
CA SER A 175 15.75 16.43 -10.21
C SER A 175 16.34 15.32 -11.07
N SER A 176 16.79 14.24 -10.43
CA SER A 176 17.31 13.03 -11.09
C SER A 176 16.24 11.96 -11.31
N ASP A 177 14.99 12.21 -10.90
CA ASP A 177 13.85 11.29 -11.02
C ASP A 177 14.05 9.95 -10.28
N ILE A 178 14.61 9.99 -9.06
CA ILE A 178 15.00 8.80 -8.29
C ILE A 178 14.36 8.80 -6.89
N VAL A 179 13.83 7.65 -6.49
CA VAL A 179 13.47 7.31 -5.10
C VAL A 179 14.35 6.16 -4.63
N THR A 180 14.99 6.33 -3.47
CA THR A 180 15.83 5.29 -2.84
C THR A 180 15.02 4.58 -1.74
N ILE A 181 14.93 3.27 -1.84
CA ILE A 181 14.07 2.44 -0.99
C ILE A 181 14.86 1.24 -0.47
N TYR A 182 14.85 1.07 0.84
CA TYR A 182 15.41 -0.10 1.52
C TYR A 182 14.32 -1.17 1.61
N ASN A 183 14.46 -2.21 0.76
CA ASN A 183 13.46 -3.24 0.61
C ASN A 183 13.81 -4.44 1.49
N PRO A 184 12.91 -4.88 2.41
CA PRO A 184 13.08 -6.06 3.24
C PRO A 184 13.35 -7.38 2.49
N TYR A 185 13.19 -7.42 1.18
CA TYR A 185 13.68 -8.56 0.39
C TYR A 185 15.21 -8.65 0.27
N GLY A 186 15.93 -7.75 0.95
CA GLY A 186 17.39 -7.80 1.10
C GLY A 186 18.16 -6.96 0.07
N TYR A 187 17.54 -5.97 -0.54
CA TYR A 187 18.21 -5.10 -1.52
C TYR A 187 17.72 -3.64 -1.43
N ILE A 188 18.55 -2.74 -1.92
CA ILE A 188 18.22 -1.32 -2.05
C ILE A 188 17.75 -1.07 -3.49
N GLU A 189 16.58 -0.48 -3.63
CA GLU A 189 16.02 -0.07 -4.91
C GLU A 189 16.25 1.42 -5.14
N ASN A 190 16.79 1.77 -6.32
CA ASN A 190 16.79 3.13 -6.85
C ASN A 190 15.90 3.12 -8.09
N ILE A 191 14.68 3.57 -7.95
CA ILE A 191 13.65 3.51 -9.00
C ILE A 191 13.20 4.90 -9.41
N LYS A 192 12.63 4.99 -10.62
CA LYS A 192 12.07 6.24 -11.11
C LYS A 192 10.81 6.61 -10.33
N VAL A 193 10.56 7.92 -10.21
CA VAL A 193 9.40 8.45 -9.50
C VAL A 193 8.08 7.93 -10.10
N ASP A 194 7.98 7.79 -11.43
CA ASP A 194 6.78 7.27 -12.08
C ASP A 194 6.54 5.78 -11.74
N GLU A 195 7.59 4.97 -11.68
CA GLU A 195 7.50 3.59 -11.21
C GLU A 195 7.10 3.54 -9.73
N PHE A 196 7.71 4.37 -8.89
CA PHE A 196 7.36 4.49 -7.48
C PHE A 196 5.87 4.81 -7.30
N ILE A 197 5.35 5.82 -8.00
CA ILE A 197 3.94 6.20 -7.98
C ILE A 197 3.06 5.06 -8.49
N SER A 198 3.44 4.38 -9.56
CA SER A 198 2.71 3.22 -10.08
C SER A 198 2.61 2.10 -9.04
N ARG A 199 3.68 1.86 -8.28
CA ARG A 199 3.72 0.83 -7.23
C ARG A 199 2.98 1.27 -5.96
N SER A 200 3.06 2.52 -5.55
CA SER A 200 2.36 3.04 -4.36
C SER A 200 0.85 3.23 -4.56
N THR A 201 0.41 3.46 -5.80
CA THR A 201 -1.00 3.48 -6.18
C THR A 201 -1.55 2.09 -6.54
N PHE A 202 -0.68 1.08 -6.54
CA PHE A 202 -0.96 -0.29 -6.98
C PHE A 202 -1.38 -0.42 -8.46
N ALA A 203 -1.10 0.57 -9.28
CA ALA A 203 -1.32 0.50 -10.72
C ALA A 203 -0.38 -0.50 -11.41
N ALA A 204 0.77 -0.79 -10.80
CA ALA A 204 1.70 -1.81 -11.26
C ALA A 204 1.13 -3.25 -11.18
N TYR A 205 0.00 -3.45 -10.51
CA TYR A 205 -0.66 -4.75 -10.36
C TYR A 205 -1.46 -5.17 -11.60
N GLU A 206 -0.88 -5.19 -12.77
CA GLU A 206 -1.55 -5.69 -13.98
C GLU A 206 -2.04 -7.15 -13.86
N LYS A 207 -1.42 -7.92 -12.98
CA LYS A 207 -1.74 -9.33 -12.68
C LYS A 207 -2.01 -9.55 -11.19
N MET A 208 -2.67 -8.61 -10.55
CA MET A 208 -3.00 -8.73 -9.13
C MET A 208 -3.85 -9.97 -8.86
N PRO A 209 -3.51 -10.80 -7.86
CA PRO A 209 -4.38 -11.87 -7.41
C PRO A 209 -5.79 -11.37 -7.08
N LEU A 210 -6.81 -12.11 -7.46
CA LEU A 210 -8.22 -11.68 -7.34
C LEU A 210 -8.59 -11.21 -5.93
N PHE A 211 -8.10 -11.89 -4.89
CA PHE A 211 -8.41 -11.52 -3.51
C PHE A 211 -7.81 -10.15 -3.12
N LEU A 212 -6.62 -9.80 -3.64
CA LEU A 212 -6.03 -8.47 -3.44
C LEU A 212 -6.82 -7.41 -4.22
N SER A 213 -7.23 -7.72 -5.45
CA SER A 213 -8.08 -6.84 -6.25
C SER A 213 -9.39 -6.52 -5.54
N PHE A 214 -10.04 -7.50 -4.92
CA PHE A 214 -11.21 -7.29 -4.07
C PHE A 214 -10.88 -6.46 -2.83
N GLY A 215 -9.76 -6.74 -2.15
CA GLY A 215 -9.29 -5.97 -1.01
C GLY A 215 -9.16 -4.48 -1.33
N PHE A 216 -8.52 -4.14 -2.47
CA PHE A 216 -8.43 -2.75 -2.94
C PHE A 216 -9.78 -2.16 -3.31
N ALA A 217 -10.62 -2.89 -4.03
CA ALA A 217 -11.92 -2.42 -4.45
C ALA A 217 -12.84 -2.09 -3.27
N TYR A 218 -12.80 -2.89 -2.22
CA TYR A 218 -13.58 -2.69 -0.99
C TYR A 218 -12.89 -1.82 0.07
N GLY A 219 -11.71 -1.27 -0.23
CA GLY A 219 -10.99 -0.37 0.67
C GLY A 219 -10.31 -1.04 1.86
N ALA A 220 -10.05 -2.36 1.76
CA ALA A 220 -9.26 -3.07 2.77
C ALA A 220 -7.77 -2.70 2.71
N PHE A 221 -7.29 -2.21 1.56
CA PHE A 221 -5.94 -1.71 1.35
C PHE A 221 -5.99 -0.25 0.92
N GLU A 222 -5.04 0.52 1.40
CA GLU A 222 -4.95 1.96 1.18
C GLU A 222 -3.82 2.26 0.19
N LYS A 223 -4.05 3.13 -0.79
CA LYS A 223 -3.02 3.55 -1.74
C LYS A 223 -2.29 4.79 -1.25
N ASN A 224 -1.06 5.01 -1.75
CA ASN A 224 -0.24 6.18 -1.39
C ASN A 224 -0.21 6.35 0.13
N THR A 225 0.17 5.27 0.83
CA THR A 225 0.14 5.22 2.29
C THR A 225 1.55 5.20 2.82
N ILE A 226 1.88 6.22 3.60
CA ILE A 226 3.18 6.39 4.24
C ILE A 226 3.05 6.56 5.75
N PHE A 227 4.14 6.26 6.45
CA PHE A 227 4.28 6.37 7.89
C PHE A 227 5.60 7.06 8.19
N PHE A 228 5.57 8.13 8.96
CA PHE A 228 6.75 8.90 9.30
C PHE A 228 6.64 9.50 10.71
N ALA A 229 7.79 9.81 11.30
CA ALA A 229 7.88 10.42 12.62
C ALA A 229 7.62 11.93 12.55
N ILE A 230 6.94 12.46 13.59
CA ILE A 230 6.69 13.89 13.80
C ILE A 230 7.28 14.34 15.14
#